data_36c8b80bab75f16a92af59d9b7f2f708
#
_entry.id   36c8b80bab75f16a92af59d9b7f2f708
#
_cell.length_a   1.000
_cell.length_b   1.000
_cell.length_c   1.000
_cell.angle_alpha   90.00
_cell.angle_beta   90.00
_cell.angle_gamma   90.00
#
_symmetry.space_group_name_H-M   'P 1'
#
loop_
_entity.id
_entity.type
_entity.pdbx_description
1 polymer ?
#
loop_
_entity_poly.entity_id
_entity_poly.type
_entity_poly.pdbx_seq_one_letter_code
_entity_poly.pdbx_strand_id
1 'polypeptide(L)'
;MDKLRHFINSPVGPKTTHFWGPIFNWGFVLQGAVEYNRPPEKISKDMQMTLTLYSTMFMRFAWRVQPRNYLLLSCHCCNVLVQGNLLKRRMDWETEQEELVKSEKLGESNVEATAVVTSKAADIDTKKSTD
;
A
#
# COMPACT_ATOMS: atom_id res chain seq x y z
N MET A 1 -12.44 -43.64 -0.16
CA MET A 1 -12.00 -43.38 1.23
C MET A 1 -10.47 -43.46 1.37
N ASP A 2 -9.84 -44.36 0.64
CA ASP A 2 -8.38 -44.58 0.75
C ASP A 2 -7.50 -43.42 0.26
N LYS A 3 -7.91 -42.69 -0.76
CA LYS A 3 -7.19 -41.51 -1.25
C LYS A 3 -7.15 -40.38 -0.20
N LEU A 4 -8.22 -40.23 0.56
CA LEU A 4 -8.27 -39.23 1.63
C LEU A 4 -7.40 -39.61 2.82
N ARG A 5 -7.39 -40.89 3.20
CA ARG A 5 -6.48 -41.42 4.23
C ARG A 5 -5.01 -41.28 3.84
N HIS A 6 -4.71 -41.58 2.57
CA HIS A 6 -3.35 -41.42 2.03
C HIS A 6 -2.91 -39.96 2.04
N PHE A 7 -3.81 -39.03 1.69
CA PHE A 7 -3.54 -37.59 1.75
C PHE A 7 -3.32 -37.11 3.19
N ILE A 8 -4.16 -37.54 4.15
CA ILE A 8 -4.05 -37.17 5.57
C ILE A 8 -2.72 -37.65 6.18
N ASN A 9 -2.20 -38.79 5.75
CA ASN A 9 -0.95 -39.37 6.24
C ASN A 9 0.25 -39.08 5.36
N SER A 10 0.11 -38.28 4.28
CA SER A 10 1.20 -37.88 3.40
C SER A 10 2.10 -36.83 4.07
N PRO A 11 3.37 -36.69 3.63
CA PRO A 11 4.28 -35.67 4.14
C PRO A 11 3.84 -34.24 3.84
N VAL A 12 2.77 -34.05 3.04
CA VAL A 12 2.12 -32.77 2.69
C VAL A 12 0.72 -32.67 3.31
N GLY A 13 0.32 -33.61 4.15
CA GLY A 13 -1.02 -33.70 4.75
C GLY A 13 -1.22 -32.80 5.97
N PRO A 14 -2.46 -32.71 6.47
CA PRO A 14 -2.86 -31.81 7.56
C PRO A 14 -2.19 -32.10 8.92
N LYS A 15 -1.51 -33.23 9.04
CA LYS A 15 -0.72 -33.58 10.25
C LYS A 15 0.69 -32.95 10.27
N THR A 16 1.09 -32.27 9.20
CA THR A 16 2.44 -31.73 9.07
C THR A 16 2.47 -30.21 9.13
N THR A 17 3.54 -29.65 9.67
CA THR A 17 3.79 -28.20 9.71
C THR A 17 3.81 -27.58 8.30
N HIS A 18 4.18 -28.37 7.28
CA HIS A 18 4.14 -27.95 5.86
C HIS A 18 2.75 -27.61 5.33
N PHE A 19 1.72 -28.18 5.91
CA PHE A 19 0.34 -27.86 5.57
C PHE A 19 -0.16 -26.61 6.30
N TRP A 20 0.14 -26.51 7.59
CA TRP A 20 -0.33 -25.40 8.43
C TRP A 20 0.36 -24.07 8.11
N GLY A 21 1.63 -24.09 7.72
CA GLY A 21 2.36 -22.90 7.32
C GLY A 21 1.63 -22.10 6.22
N PRO A 22 1.32 -22.70 5.06
CA PRO A 22 0.54 -22.04 4.02
C PRO A 22 -0.84 -21.58 4.45
N ILE A 23 -1.53 -22.34 5.31
CA ILE A 23 -2.86 -21.96 5.83
C ILE A 23 -2.79 -20.66 6.63
N PHE A 24 -1.81 -20.52 7.53
CA PHE A 24 -1.62 -19.28 8.27
C PHE A 24 -1.24 -18.10 7.35
N ASN A 25 -0.48 -18.35 6.29
CA ASN A 25 -0.17 -17.33 5.28
C ASN A 25 -1.41 -16.83 4.52
N TRP A 26 -2.43 -17.66 4.34
CA TRP A 26 -3.73 -17.23 3.80
C TRP A 26 -4.41 -16.19 4.69
N GLY A 27 -4.11 -16.17 5.99
CA GLY A 27 -4.53 -15.12 6.91
C GLY A 27 -4.10 -13.73 6.47
N PHE A 28 -2.88 -13.56 5.93
CA PHE A 28 -2.41 -12.29 5.38
C PHE A 28 -3.15 -11.86 4.12
N VAL A 29 -3.54 -12.81 3.27
CA VAL A 29 -4.36 -12.54 2.09
C VAL A 29 -5.76 -12.07 2.50
N LEU A 30 -6.36 -12.73 3.47
CA LEU A 30 -7.66 -12.33 4.02
C LEU A 30 -7.60 -10.97 4.71
N GLN A 31 -6.56 -10.71 5.49
CA GLN A 31 -6.32 -9.38 6.08
C GLN A 31 -6.24 -8.30 5.01
N GLY A 32 -5.47 -8.52 3.95
CA GLY A 32 -5.37 -7.59 2.83
C GLY A 32 -6.71 -7.37 2.13
N ALA A 33 -7.52 -8.42 1.95
CA ALA A 33 -8.86 -8.31 1.39
C ALA A 33 -9.81 -7.49 2.27
N VAL A 34 -9.74 -7.65 3.58
CA VAL A 34 -10.50 -6.81 4.53
C VAL A 34 -10.02 -5.35 4.50
N GLU A 35 -8.71 -5.15 4.43
CA GLU A 35 -8.10 -3.82 4.38
C GLU A 35 -8.39 -3.09 3.06
N TYR A 36 -8.68 -3.82 1.98
CA TYR A 36 -9.11 -3.24 0.71
C TYR A 36 -10.37 -2.38 0.82
N ASN A 37 -11.28 -2.72 1.74
CA ASN A 37 -12.49 -1.94 2.02
C ASN A 37 -12.23 -0.70 2.90
N ARG A 38 -11.02 -0.54 3.44
CA ARG A 38 -10.67 0.63 4.24
C ARG A 38 -10.30 1.82 3.35
N PRO A 39 -10.51 3.05 3.83
CA PRO A 39 -10.03 4.24 3.13
C PRO A 39 -8.50 4.23 3.03
N PRO A 40 -7.92 4.72 1.91
CA PRO A 40 -6.48 4.69 1.67
C PRO A 40 -5.67 5.44 2.72
N GLU A 41 -6.26 6.41 3.38
CA GLU A 41 -5.68 7.18 4.48
C GLU A 41 -5.23 6.31 5.66
N LYS A 42 -5.99 5.24 5.98
CA LYS A 42 -5.72 4.31 7.09
C LYS A 42 -4.80 3.15 6.73
N ILE A 43 -4.40 3.03 5.47
CA ILE A 43 -3.51 1.98 5.02
C ILE A 43 -2.07 2.37 5.35
N SER A 44 -1.34 1.49 6.06
CA SER A 44 0.07 1.68 6.36
C SER A 44 0.93 1.33 5.15
N LYS A 45 1.62 2.32 4.58
CA LYS A 45 2.54 2.16 3.43
C LYS A 45 3.68 1.19 3.75
N ASP A 46 4.33 1.37 4.91
CA ASP A 46 5.47 0.55 5.30
C ASP A 46 5.10 -0.91 5.50
N MET A 47 3.94 -1.16 6.09
CA MET A 47 3.42 -2.51 6.28
C MET A 47 3.12 -3.18 4.93
N GLN A 48 2.48 -2.47 4.00
CA GLN A 48 2.16 -3.01 2.66
C GLN A 48 3.42 -3.27 1.84
N MET A 49 4.40 -2.38 1.92
CA MET A 49 5.68 -2.55 1.24
C MET A 49 6.43 -3.77 1.79
N THR A 50 6.50 -3.92 3.10
CA THR A 50 7.15 -5.05 3.77
C THR A 50 6.47 -6.38 3.40
N LEU A 51 5.13 -6.45 3.44
CA LEU A 51 4.38 -7.65 3.08
C LEU A 51 4.52 -8.02 1.59
N THR A 52 4.57 -7.04 0.71
CA THR A 52 4.80 -7.25 -0.72
C THR A 52 6.20 -7.80 -0.99
N LEU A 53 7.22 -7.21 -0.36
CA LEU A 53 8.61 -7.66 -0.47
C LEU A 53 8.79 -9.06 0.11
N TYR A 54 8.27 -9.31 1.30
CA TYR A 54 8.24 -10.62 1.95
C TYR A 54 7.62 -11.69 1.04
N SER A 55 6.44 -11.42 0.50
CA SER A 55 5.73 -12.37 -0.36
C SER A 55 6.44 -12.65 -1.67
N THR A 56 7.07 -11.64 -2.27
CA THR A 56 7.88 -11.79 -3.49
C THR A 56 9.08 -12.70 -3.24
N MET A 57 9.75 -12.53 -2.10
CA MET A 57 10.89 -13.36 -1.71
C MET A 57 10.45 -14.81 -1.46
N PHE A 58 9.35 -15.02 -0.74
CA PHE A 58 8.80 -16.34 -0.48
C PHE A 58 8.22 -17.03 -1.72
N MET A 59 7.69 -16.29 -2.66
CA MET A 59 7.25 -16.83 -3.95
C MET A 59 8.43 -17.46 -4.71
N ARG A 60 9.57 -16.77 -4.73
CA ARG A 60 10.81 -17.31 -5.31
C ARG A 60 11.31 -18.53 -4.55
N PHE A 61 11.25 -18.50 -3.22
CA PHE A 61 11.64 -19.63 -2.38
C PHE A 61 10.74 -20.84 -2.61
N ALA A 62 9.42 -20.66 -2.63
CA ALA A 62 8.45 -21.74 -2.88
C ALA A 62 8.64 -22.41 -4.26
N TRP A 63 9.13 -21.65 -5.24
CA TRP A 63 9.45 -22.20 -6.56
C TRP A 63 10.73 -23.05 -6.56
N ARG A 64 11.73 -22.69 -5.75
CA ARG A 64 13.05 -23.34 -5.70
C ARG A 64 13.11 -24.58 -4.82
N VAL A 65 12.28 -24.65 -3.78
CA VAL A 65 12.27 -25.74 -2.80
C VAL A 65 11.65 -27.02 -3.40
N GLN A 66 12.24 -28.16 -3.08
CA GLN A 66 11.70 -29.47 -3.40
C GLN A 66 11.35 -30.22 -2.09
N PRO A 67 10.18 -30.88 -1.98
CA PRO A 67 9.09 -30.90 -2.96
C PRO A 67 8.40 -29.54 -3.13
N ARG A 68 8.02 -29.21 -4.37
CA ARG A 68 7.37 -27.91 -4.67
C ARG A 68 6.04 -27.79 -3.95
N ASN A 69 5.92 -26.76 -3.17
CA ASN A 69 4.66 -26.46 -2.45
C ASN A 69 3.83 -25.44 -3.24
N TYR A 70 3.00 -25.96 -4.15
CA TYR A 70 2.13 -25.11 -4.98
C TYR A 70 1.08 -24.35 -4.16
N LEU A 71 0.68 -24.87 -2.99
CA LEU A 71 -0.23 -24.18 -2.08
C LEU A 71 0.42 -22.91 -1.51
N LEU A 72 1.68 -23.01 -1.09
CA LEU A 72 2.47 -21.86 -0.63
C LEU A 72 2.70 -20.84 -1.75
N LEU A 73 3.06 -21.32 -2.94
CA LEU A 73 3.26 -20.45 -4.11
C LEU A 73 1.99 -19.68 -4.46
N SER A 74 0.85 -20.34 -4.53
CA SER A 74 -0.45 -19.73 -4.82
C SER A 74 -0.81 -18.66 -3.79
N CYS A 75 -0.61 -18.95 -2.51
CA CYS A 75 -0.85 -18.02 -1.41
C CYS A 75 -0.01 -16.74 -1.58
N HIS A 76 1.28 -16.87 -1.83
CA HIS A 76 2.16 -15.71 -2.00
C HIS A 76 1.88 -14.93 -3.28
N CYS A 77 1.49 -15.58 -4.38
CA CYS A 77 1.01 -14.89 -5.58
C CYS A 77 -0.22 -14.02 -5.27
N CYS A 78 -1.24 -14.59 -4.61
CA CYS A 78 -2.42 -13.84 -4.21
C CYS A 78 -2.06 -12.69 -3.26
N ASN A 79 -1.18 -12.93 -2.31
CA ASN A 79 -0.75 -11.90 -1.36
C ASN A 79 -0.03 -10.74 -2.07
N VAL A 80 0.88 -11.00 -2.99
CA VAL A 80 1.56 -9.96 -3.79
C VAL A 80 0.56 -9.12 -4.56
N LEU A 81 -0.45 -9.73 -5.17
CA LEU A 81 -1.49 -9.00 -5.90
C LEU A 81 -2.32 -8.11 -4.98
N VAL A 82 -2.77 -8.63 -3.85
CA VAL A 82 -3.59 -7.87 -2.90
C VAL A 82 -2.79 -6.75 -2.25
N GLN A 83 -1.63 -7.04 -1.70
CA GLN A 83 -0.79 -6.06 -1.02
C GLN A 83 -0.20 -5.03 -1.99
N GLY A 84 0.16 -5.44 -3.20
CA GLY A 84 0.62 -4.54 -4.25
C GLY A 84 -0.46 -3.54 -4.69
N ASN A 85 -1.72 -3.98 -4.79
CA ASN A 85 -2.85 -3.09 -5.06
C ASN A 85 -3.11 -2.09 -3.93
N LEU A 86 -3.04 -2.55 -2.68
CA LEU A 86 -3.19 -1.69 -1.51
C LEU A 86 -2.07 -0.65 -1.44
N LEU A 87 -0.84 -1.06 -1.68
CA LEU A 87 0.32 -0.17 -1.74
C LEU A 87 0.14 0.90 -2.82
N LYS A 88 -0.27 0.49 -4.03
CA LYS A 88 -0.54 1.41 -5.12
C LYS A 88 -1.61 2.44 -4.75
N ARG A 89 -2.76 2.00 -4.23
CA ARG A 89 -3.83 2.90 -3.78
C ARG A 89 -3.36 3.90 -2.74
N ARG A 90 -2.50 3.48 -1.82
CA ARG A 90 -1.92 4.37 -0.81
C ARG A 90 -0.98 5.40 -1.43
N MET A 91 -0.13 4.98 -2.35
CA MET A 91 0.79 5.89 -3.05
C MET A 91 0.05 6.90 -3.91
N ASP A 92 -0.96 6.47 -4.68
CA ASP A 92 -1.79 7.35 -5.51
C ASP A 92 -2.48 8.41 -4.63
N TRP A 93 -3.03 8.01 -3.48
CA TRP A 93 -3.63 8.93 -2.52
C TRP A 93 -2.60 9.92 -1.92
N GLU A 94 -1.42 9.47 -1.55
CA GLU A 94 -0.35 10.36 -1.04
C GLU A 94 0.06 11.40 -2.08
N THR A 95 0.23 11.00 -3.33
CA THR A 95 0.57 11.91 -4.43
C THR A 95 -0.52 12.96 -4.64
N GLU A 96 -1.78 12.55 -4.61
CA GLU A 96 -2.93 13.47 -4.72
C GLU A 96 -2.95 14.50 -3.59
N GLN A 97 -2.69 14.07 -2.35
CA GLN A 97 -2.60 14.97 -1.21
C GLN A 97 -1.43 15.95 -1.32
N GLU A 98 -0.28 15.50 -1.77
CA GLU A 98 0.89 16.36 -2.00
C GLU A 98 0.62 17.43 -3.07
N GLU A 99 -0.07 17.07 -4.14
CA GLU A 99 -0.47 18.02 -5.20
C GLU A 99 -1.47 19.05 -4.69
N LEU A 100 -2.45 18.63 -3.89
CA LEU A 100 -3.42 19.53 -3.27
C LEU A 100 -2.74 20.53 -2.33
N VAL A 101 -1.89 20.08 -1.43
CA VAL A 101 -1.13 20.93 -0.51
C VAL A 101 -0.22 21.90 -1.26
N LYS A 102 0.38 21.45 -2.35
CA LYS A 102 1.25 22.30 -3.19
C LYS A 102 0.44 23.38 -3.91
N SER A 103 -0.74 23.04 -4.44
CA SER A 103 -1.61 24.02 -5.09
C SER A 103 -2.17 25.06 -4.10
N GLU A 104 -2.51 24.64 -2.89
CA GLU A 104 -2.97 25.51 -1.80
C GLU A 104 -1.87 26.52 -1.40
N LYS A 105 -0.64 26.05 -1.18
CA LYS A 105 0.51 26.91 -0.89
C LYS A 105 0.82 27.92 -1.99
N LEU A 106 0.69 27.51 -3.25
CA LEU A 106 0.86 28.40 -4.40
C LEU A 106 -0.25 29.47 -4.46
N GLY A 107 -1.47 29.08 -4.13
CA GLY A 107 -2.61 30.01 -4.02
C GLY A 107 -2.40 31.04 -2.91
N GLU A 108 -1.99 30.60 -1.73
CA GLU A 108 -1.71 31.45 -0.58
C GLU A 108 -0.55 32.43 -0.87
N SER A 109 0.54 31.95 -1.47
CA SER A 109 1.67 32.79 -1.89
C SER A 109 1.27 33.87 -2.92
N ASN A 110 0.40 33.53 -3.87
CA ASN A 110 -0.12 34.51 -4.83
C ASN A 110 -1.03 35.56 -4.20
N VAL A 111 -1.87 35.18 -3.24
CA VAL A 111 -2.73 36.11 -2.50
C VAL A 111 -1.88 37.08 -1.66
N GLU A 112 -0.86 36.59 -0.98
CA GLU A 112 0.07 37.41 -0.20
C GLU A 112 0.86 38.39 -1.08
N ALA A 113 1.36 37.94 -2.24
CA ALA A 113 2.04 38.78 -3.21
C ALA A 113 1.11 39.88 -3.76
N THR A 114 -0.16 39.57 -4.04
CA THR A 114 -1.14 40.53 -4.50
C THR A 114 -1.49 41.55 -3.42
N ALA A 115 -1.61 41.14 -2.17
CA ALA A 115 -1.86 42.02 -1.03
C ALA A 115 -0.71 43.00 -0.82
N VAL A 116 0.54 42.56 -0.93
CA VAL A 116 1.75 43.40 -0.84
C VAL A 116 1.79 44.44 -1.97
N VAL A 117 1.48 44.03 -3.20
CA VAL A 117 1.44 44.94 -4.37
C VAL A 117 0.35 46.00 -4.20
N THR A 118 -0.83 45.59 -3.73
CA THR A 118 -1.96 46.51 -3.50
C THR A 118 -1.67 47.51 -2.40
N SER A 119 -1.07 47.07 -1.31
CA SER A 119 -0.64 47.96 -0.20
C SER A 119 0.40 48.96 -0.65
N LYS A 120 1.38 48.54 -1.47
CA LYS A 120 2.41 49.41 -1.99
C LYS A 120 1.87 50.43 -3.02
N ALA A 121 0.88 50.06 -3.81
CA ALA A 121 0.18 50.99 -4.71
C ALA A 121 -0.58 52.06 -3.98
N ALA A 122 -1.28 51.72 -2.87
CA ALA A 122 -1.99 52.65 -2.03
C ALA A 122 -1.04 53.69 -1.35
N ASP A 123 0.14 53.24 -0.95
CA ASP A 123 1.15 54.11 -0.33
C ASP A 123 1.77 55.15 -1.32
N ILE A 124 1.85 54.78 -2.61
CA ILE A 124 2.35 55.66 -3.68
C ILE A 124 1.30 56.77 -3.99
N ASP A 125 0.02 56.42 -3.96
CA ASP A 125 -1.08 57.32 -4.28
C ASP A 125 -1.26 58.39 -3.16
N THR A 126 -1.10 57.99 -1.89
CA THR A 126 -1.11 58.94 -0.75
C THR A 126 0.07 59.92 -0.78
N LYS A 127 1.23 59.49 -1.24
CA LYS A 127 2.44 60.36 -1.34
C LYS A 127 2.35 61.38 -2.47
N LYS A 128 1.58 61.08 -3.53
CA LYS A 128 1.38 61.97 -4.68
C LYS A 128 0.31 63.07 -4.42
N SER A 129 -0.52 62.90 -3.38
CA SER A 129 -1.56 63.87 -3.01
C SER A 129 -1.10 64.92 -2.02
N THR A 130 0.14 64.86 -1.52
CA THR A 130 0.71 65.76 -0.50
C THR A 130 1.76 66.73 -1.03
N ASP A 131 2.08 66.71 -2.31
CA ASP A 131 2.88 67.68 -3.04
C ASP A 131 2.01 68.55 -3.97
#